data_27daa56bed0ce4eb3483769aa777ce83
#
_entry.id   27daa56bed0ce4eb3483769aa777ce83
#
_cell.length_a   1.000
_cell.length_b   1.000
_cell.length_c   1.000
_cell.angle_alpha   90.00
_cell.angle_beta   90.00
_cell.angle_gamma   90.00
#
_symmetry.space_group_name_H-M   'P 1'
#
loop_
_entity.id
_entity.type
_entity.pdbx_description
1 polymer ?
#
loop_
_entity_poly.entity_id
_entity_poly.type
_entity_poly.pdbx_seq_one_letter_code
_entity_poly.pdbx_strand_id
1 'polypeptide(L)'
;MSFETAQQEPEVMLGTFEVNSIPTSVLFYSGASHTFISQAFVRIHSLPLCAMKNPILVNSPGGSMQASYSCLPLTLTLRGVEFKICPIVLRASGIDVILGMD
;
A
#
# COMPACT_ATOMS: atom_id res chain seq x y z
N MET A 1 -5.71 10.18 -4.16
CA MET A 1 -4.86 9.31 -5.00
C MET A 1 -5.65 8.08 -5.39
N SER A 2 -5.49 7.60 -6.57
CA SER A 2 -6.16 6.38 -7.04
C SER A 2 -5.15 5.42 -7.63
N PHE A 3 -5.47 4.11 -7.58
CA PHE A 3 -4.61 3.09 -8.14
C PHE A 3 -4.50 3.20 -9.66
N GLU A 4 -5.61 3.50 -10.33
CA GLU A 4 -5.58 3.64 -11.79
C GLU A 4 -4.75 4.84 -12.22
N THR A 5 -4.88 5.96 -11.52
CA THR A 5 -4.07 7.15 -11.82
C THR A 5 -2.60 6.88 -11.58
N ALA A 6 -2.28 6.21 -10.47
CA ALA A 6 -0.89 5.88 -10.15
C ALA A 6 -0.24 5.02 -11.24
N GLN A 7 -0.99 4.06 -11.80
CA GLN A 7 -0.47 3.19 -12.85
C GLN A 7 -0.20 3.91 -14.16
N GLN A 8 -0.78 5.09 -14.35
CA GLN A 8 -0.63 5.86 -15.59
C GLN A 8 0.41 6.97 -15.47
N GLU A 9 0.92 7.23 -14.28
CA GLU A 9 1.88 8.30 -14.07
C GLU A 9 3.29 7.89 -14.49
N PRO A 10 4.02 8.78 -15.20
CA PRO A 10 5.36 8.43 -15.69
C PRO A 10 6.39 8.19 -14.60
N GLU A 11 6.25 8.82 -13.43
CA GLU A 11 7.18 8.64 -12.32
C GLU A 11 6.93 7.38 -11.51
N VAL A 12 5.89 6.63 -11.84
CA VAL A 12 5.55 5.40 -11.14
C VAL A 12 6.54 4.29 -11.50
N MET A 13 7.08 3.64 -10.49
CA MET A 13 7.94 2.47 -10.67
C MET A 13 7.23 1.25 -10.13
N LEU A 14 7.20 0.20 -10.94
CA LEU A 14 6.61 -1.07 -10.57
C LEU A 14 7.72 -2.12 -10.48
N GLY A 15 7.77 -2.83 -9.37
CA GLY A 15 8.75 -3.87 -9.17
C GLY A 15 8.25 -4.92 -8.21
N THR A 16 9.03 -6.00 -8.08
CA THR A 16 8.77 -7.05 -7.11
C THR A 16 9.81 -6.94 -6.02
N PHE A 17 9.34 -6.82 -4.80
CA PHE A 17 10.16 -6.68 -3.61
C PHE A 17 9.63 -7.63 -2.56
N GLU A 18 10.01 -7.47 -1.29
CA GLU A 18 9.55 -8.35 -0.23
C GLU A 18 8.95 -7.57 0.92
N VAL A 19 7.81 -8.05 1.41
CA VAL A 19 7.21 -7.58 2.65
C VAL A 19 7.23 -8.77 3.60
N ASN A 20 7.93 -8.65 4.72
CA ASN A 20 8.14 -9.75 5.67
C ASN A 20 8.63 -11.02 4.96
N SER A 21 9.55 -10.87 4.01
CA SER A 21 10.10 -11.94 3.18
C SER A 21 9.10 -12.57 2.20
N ILE A 22 7.94 -11.95 1.99
CA ILE A 22 6.94 -12.42 1.05
C ILE A 22 7.11 -11.63 -0.26
N PRO A 23 7.27 -12.30 -1.42
CA PRO A 23 7.33 -11.58 -2.70
C PRO A 23 6.09 -10.72 -2.89
N THR A 24 6.29 -9.46 -3.22
CA THR A 24 5.24 -8.45 -3.21
C THR A 24 5.38 -7.52 -4.40
N SER A 25 4.27 -7.25 -5.07
CA SER A 25 4.22 -6.26 -6.14
C SER A 25 4.11 -4.87 -5.52
N VAL A 26 5.09 -4.01 -5.81
CA VAL A 26 5.17 -2.67 -5.20
C VAL A 26 5.17 -1.61 -6.28
N LEU A 27 4.30 -0.63 -6.10
CA LEU A 27 4.20 0.54 -6.95
C LEU A 27 4.68 1.74 -6.15
N PHE A 28 5.66 2.47 -6.66
CA PHE A 28 6.09 3.72 -6.05
C PHE A 28 5.36 4.87 -6.73
N TYR A 29 4.70 5.70 -5.95
CA TYR A 29 3.97 6.84 -6.49
C TYR A 29 4.19 8.06 -5.60
N SER A 30 4.93 9.04 -6.12
CA SER A 30 5.29 10.23 -5.37
C SER A 30 4.08 11.13 -5.08
N GLY A 31 3.00 10.99 -5.84
CA GLY A 31 1.77 11.75 -5.61
C GLY A 31 0.92 11.22 -4.46
N ALA A 32 1.24 10.06 -3.91
CA ALA A 32 0.50 9.52 -2.78
C ALA A 32 1.04 10.09 -1.47
N SER A 33 0.14 10.53 -0.59
CA SER A 33 0.53 11.08 0.71
C SER A 33 0.73 10.00 1.78
N HIS A 34 0.32 8.78 1.50
CA HIS A 34 0.42 7.66 2.44
C HIS A 34 0.87 6.40 1.70
N THR A 35 1.33 5.42 2.46
CA THR A 35 1.63 4.08 1.93
C THR A 35 0.40 3.20 2.15
N PHE A 36 0.03 2.44 1.13
CA PHE A 36 -1.17 1.60 1.14
C PHE A 36 -0.85 0.15 0.84
N ILE A 37 -1.69 -0.75 1.35
CA ILE A 37 -1.58 -2.18 1.10
C ILE A 37 -2.95 -2.74 0.72
N SER A 38 -2.95 -3.70 -0.20
CA SER A 38 -4.17 -4.35 -0.65
C SER A 38 -4.80 -5.19 0.46
N GLN A 39 -6.13 -5.08 0.62
CA GLN A 39 -6.86 -5.91 1.57
C GLN A 39 -6.70 -7.40 1.26
N ALA A 40 -6.69 -7.75 -0.03
CA ALA A 40 -6.50 -9.14 -0.44
C ALA A 40 -5.15 -9.68 0.00
N PHE A 41 -4.08 -8.89 -0.16
CA PHE A 41 -2.74 -9.28 0.27
C PHE A 41 -2.70 -9.51 1.78
N VAL A 42 -3.34 -8.60 2.53
CA VAL A 42 -3.40 -8.72 4.00
C VAL A 42 -4.10 -10.02 4.41
N ARG A 43 -5.21 -10.34 3.74
CA ARG A 43 -5.98 -11.55 4.05
C ARG A 43 -5.22 -12.82 3.70
N ILE A 44 -4.63 -12.85 2.51
CA ILE A 44 -3.91 -14.04 2.03
C ILE A 44 -2.76 -14.38 2.96
N HIS A 45 -2.06 -13.38 3.46
CA HIS A 45 -0.86 -13.57 4.28
C HIS A 45 -1.12 -13.38 5.78
N SER A 46 -2.38 -13.22 6.17
CA SER A 46 -2.79 -13.08 7.58
C SER A 46 -1.98 -12.03 8.32
N LEU A 47 -1.80 -10.87 7.72
CA LEU A 47 -1.02 -9.81 8.34
C LEU A 47 -1.83 -9.16 9.48
N PRO A 48 -1.19 -8.86 10.61
CA PRO A 48 -1.91 -8.26 11.74
C PRO A 48 -2.32 -6.82 11.45
N LEU A 49 -3.52 -6.47 11.89
CA LEU A 49 -4.13 -5.17 11.65
C LEU A 49 -4.34 -4.40 12.94
N CYS A 50 -4.42 -3.08 12.81
CA CYS A 50 -4.75 -2.17 13.89
C CYS A 50 -5.83 -1.22 13.39
N ALA A 51 -6.88 -1.02 14.20
CA ALA A 51 -7.91 -0.05 13.87
C ALA A 51 -7.35 1.36 13.98
N MET A 52 -7.64 2.21 13.00
CA MET A 52 -7.18 3.59 12.98
C MET A 52 -8.08 4.42 13.90
N LYS A 53 -7.46 5.29 14.71
CA LYS A 53 -8.20 6.23 15.55
C LYS A 53 -9.04 7.18 14.70
N ASN A 54 -8.45 7.66 13.62
CA ASN A 54 -9.08 8.63 12.71
C ASN A 54 -9.10 8.04 11.33
N PRO A 55 -10.18 7.32 10.96
CA PRO A 55 -10.29 6.80 9.60
C PRO A 55 -10.14 7.91 8.57
N ILE A 56 -9.53 7.60 7.44
CA ILE A 56 -9.32 8.57 6.38
C ILE A 56 -10.15 8.22 5.15
N LEU A 57 -10.46 9.25 4.37
CA LEU A 57 -11.18 9.08 3.12
C LEU A 57 -10.17 9.15 1.99
N VAL A 58 -10.16 8.11 1.15
CA VAL A 58 -9.27 8.02 0.01
C VAL A 58 -10.11 8.16 -1.26
N ASN A 59 -9.77 9.14 -2.09
CA ASN A 59 -10.49 9.37 -3.33
C ASN A 59 -9.90 8.54 -4.46
N SER A 60 -10.77 7.97 -5.28
CA SER A 60 -10.37 7.23 -6.47
C SER A 60 -11.34 7.56 -7.62
N PRO A 61 -10.97 7.23 -8.87
CA PRO A 61 -11.88 7.47 -9.99
C PRO A 61 -13.23 6.77 -9.87
N GLY A 62 -13.28 5.62 -9.18
CA GLY A 62 -14.51 4.88 -8.96
C GLY A 62 -15.32 5.38 -7.77
N GLY A 63 -14.87 6.42 -7.08
CA GLY A 63 -15.51 6.96 -5.90
C GLY A 63 -14.55 7.07 -4.73
N SER A 64 -15.10 7.36 -3.56
CA SER A 64 -14.32 7.49 -2.33
C SER A 64 -14.39 6.20 -1.53
N MET A 65 -13.29 5.86 -0.86
CA MET A 65 -13.23 4.73 0.05
C MET A 65 -12.79 5.22 1.42
N GLN A 66 -13.44 4.72 2.46
CA GLN A 66 -12.99 4.98 3.83
C GLN A 66 -12.02 3.91 4.25
N ALA A 67 -10.83 4.32 4.69
CA ALA A 67 -9.82 3.42 5.23
C ALA A 67 -9.87 3.47 6.75
N SER A 68 -10.10 2.33 7.38
CA SER A 68 -10.29 2.23 8.83
C SER A 68 -9.22 1.41 9.52
N TYR A 69 -8.35 0.74 8.78
CA TYR A 69 -7.33 -0.14 9.33
C TYR A 69 -5.97 0.13 8.72
N SER A 70 -4.94 -0.07 9.53
CA SER A 70 -3.57 -0.10 9.06
C SER A 70 -2.93 -1.39 9.54
N CYS A 71 -1.83 -1.79 8.89
CA CYS A 71 -1.06 -2.91 9.36
C CYS A 71 -0.17 -2.50 10.52
N LEU A 72 0.09 -3.44 11.43
CA LEU A 72 1.21 -3.30 12.36
C LEU A 72 2.51 -3.23 11.55
N PRO A 73 3.61 -2.72 12.14
CA PRO A 73 4.83 -2.52 11.38
C PRO A 73 5.24 -3.75 10.59
N LEU A 74 5.50 -3.54 9.30
CA LEU A 74 5.97 -4.57 8.38
C LEU A 74 7.37 -4.20 7.92
N THR A 75 8.18 -5.21 7.56
CA THR A 75 9.49 -4.99 6.99
C THR A 75 9.39 -5.05 5.47
N LEU A 76 9.65 -3.93 4.82
CA LEU A 76 9.73 -3.84 3.37
C LEU A 76 11.19 -3.91 2.96
N THR A 77 11.54 -4.87 2.12
CA THR A 77 12.90 -5.04 1.64
C THR A 77 12.98 -4.64 0.17
N LEU A 78 13.78 -3.62 -0.11
CA LEU A 78 14.03 -3.11 -1.46
C LEU A 78 15.53 -3.24 -1.73
N ARG A 79 15.89 -4.12 -2.66
CA ARG A 79 17.29 -4.31 -3.07
C ARG A 79 18.24 -4.52 -1.89
N GLY A 80 17.81 -5.33 -0.93
CA GLY A 80 18.62 -5.65 0.25
C GLY A 80 18.55 -4.61 1.36
N VAL A 81 17.84 -3.51 1.18
CA VAL A 81 17.67 -2.48 2.21
C VAL A 81 16.30 -2.64 2.85
N GLU A 82 16.24 -2.67 4.17
CA GLU A 82 15.02 -2.88 4.91
C GLU A 82 14.46 -1.58 5.46
N PHE A 83 13.13 -1.43 5.34
CA PHE A 83 12.40 -0.30 5.88
C PHE A 83 11.22 -0.81 6.69
N LYS A 84 10.85 -0.08 7.74
CA LYS A 84 9.62 -0.36 8.46
C LYS A 84 8.50 0.49 7.90
N ILE A 85 7.36 -0.14 7.59
CA ILE A 85 6.18 0.56 7.09
C ILE A 85 4.95 0.13 7.87
N CYS A 86 3.99 1.05 8.00
CA CYS A 86 2.69 0.78 8.60
C CYS A 86 1.61 1.16 7.59
N PRO A 87 1.44 0.35 6.54
CA PRO A 87 0.57 0.76 5.43
C PRO A 87 -0.90 0.73 5.81
N ILE A 88 -1.66 1.62 5.16
CA ILE A 88 -3.10 1.72 5.34
C ILE A 88 -3.76 0.69 4.40
N VAL A 89 -4.73 -0.06 4.91
CA VAL A 89 -5.39 -1.11 4.15
C VAL A 89 -6.47 -0.51 3.24
N LEU A 90 -6.39 -0.82 1.96
CA LEU A 90 -7.39 -0.42 0.97
C LEU A 90 -7.86 -1.61 0.16
N ARG A 91 -9.07 -1.51 -0.37
CA ARG A 91 -9.54 -2.43 -1.41
C ARG A 91 -8.88 -2.02 -2.71
N ALA A 92 -8.09 -2.92 -3.27
CA ALA A 92 -7.42 -2.68 -4.53
C ALA A 92 -7.13 -4.00 -5.20
N SER A 93 -6.98 -3.99 -6.51
CA SER A 93 -6.61 -5.18 -7.28
C SER A 93 -5.44 -4.86 -8.17
N GLY A 94 -4.62 -5.88 -8.45
CA GLY A 94 -3.50 -5.75 -9.36
C GLY A 94 -2.21 -5.24 -8.75
N ILE A 95 -2.27 -4.61 -7.59
CA ILE A 95 -1.10 -4.07 -6.88
C ILE A 95 -1.21 -4.48 -5.41
N ASP A 96 -0.12 -4.96 -4.85
CA ASP A 96 -0.09 -5.35 -3.44
C ASP A 96 0.18 -4.17 -2.52
N VAL A 97 1.16 -3.35 -2.85
CA VAL A 97 1.57 -2.21 -2.02
C VAL A 97 1.80 -0.98 -2.88
N ILE A 98 1.33 0.17 -2.41
CA ILE A 98 1.70 1.47 -2.99
C ILE A 98 2.50 2.24 -1.97
N LEU A 99 3.75 2.56 -2.33
CA LEU A 99 4.60 3.40 -1.50
C LEU A 99 4.34 4.86 -1.83
N GLY A 100 4.01 5.63 -0.80
CA GLY A 100 3.80 7.06 -0.94
C GLY A 100 4.93 7.86 -0.32
N MET A 101 4.84 9.16 -0.48
CA MET A 101 5.78 10.13 0.08
C MET A 101 5.19 10.69 1.37
N ASP A 102 5.30 9.93 2.44
CA ASP A 102 4.80 10.36 3.74
C ASP A 102 5.89 10.63 4.77
#